data_84c45ab7d319c5142709ae02f0bf419c
#
_entry.id   84c45ab7d319c5142709ae02f0bf419c
#
_cell.length_a   1.000
_cell.length_b   1.000
_cell.length_c   1.000
_cell.angle_alpha   90.00
_cell.angle_beta   90.00
_cell.angle_gamma   90.00
#
_symmetry.space_group_name_H-M   'P 1'
#
loop_
_entity.id
_entity.type
_entity.pdbx_description
1 polymer ?
#
loop_
_entity_poly.entity_id
_entity_poly.type
_entity_poly.pdbx_seq_one_letter_code
_entity_poly.pdbx_strand_id
1 'polypeptide(L)'
;MKSLKVVFLFAFFLNSKGSYSQAPDSIYAENIKTVRMFNSGNQLSLPVISLNGGNRVELFFDDLDADVKYYYYTYQLCNSDWTPANLGQFDYLKGFTQSRITTYRFSSVALTRYTHYQISLPEGSMYPTRSGNYIVKVYLNGDTSQLVFTRRLMVVDNKTSIIARVTKPLSPQYFYTHQKLQFTIDAKALSSLNASQQIKVVILQNSRWDNAQKDLKPTFIRGSTLEYNSENTAVFPAGKEWRWLDLRDFHLQSDRVASADYKRYSTDIFLRPDGSLAGQQYMYYKDLNGMSSIEADRGTNPYWEGDYATVYFSFVPPNGVAYANKDLYLFGQLTDYGFTDSLKMTFNPDKHIYETHLFLKQGYYDYTYIAVDRNNPAIRSELDGDYFETENLYTILVYYRPFIGRSDELVGVANFDSKADQPGMSF
;
A
#
# COMPACT_ATOMS: atom_id res chain seq x y z
N MET A 1 51.16 52.01 -21.34
CA MET A 1 51.03 50.63 -20.77
C MET A 1 49.82 50.60 -19.85
N LYS A 2 48.71 50.07 -20.32
CA LYS A 2 47.46 49.89 -19.52
C LYS A 2 47.41 48.41 -19.08
N SER A 3 47.49 48.15 -17.78
CA SER A 3 47.38 46.82 -17.21
C SER A 3 45.93 46.38 -17.16
N LEU A 4 45.59 45.28 -17.86
CA LEU A 4 44.31 44.62 -17.87
C LEU A 4 44.22 43.69 -16.66
N LYS A 5 43.36 43.99 -15.66
CA LYS A 5 43.07 43.12 -14.54
C LYS A 5 41.99 42.14 -14.97
N VAL A 6 42.34 40.88 -15.12
CA VAL A 6 41.40 39.76 -15.33
C VAL A 6 40.82 39.33 -13.97
N VAL A 7 39.54 39.52 -13.77
CA VAL A 7 38.81 39.02 -12.59
C VAL A 7 38.25 37.64 -12.93
N PHE A 8 38.81 36.59 -12.28
CA PHE A 8 38.23 35.23 -12.36
C PHE A 8 37.01 35.13 -11.44
N LEU A 9 35.85 35.02 -12.06
CA LEU A 9 34.60 34.73 -11.35
C LEU A 9 34.53 33.21 -11.13
N PHE A 10 34.77 32.75 -9.90
CA PHE A 10 34.50 31.36 -9.52
C PHE A 10 32.99 31.16 -9.31
N ALA A 11 32.34 30.55 -10.29
CA ALA A 11 30.97 30.10 -10.14
C ALA A 11 30.94 28.84 -9.24
N PHE A 12 30.55 29.01 -8.00
CA PHE A 12 30.22 27.89 -7.10
C PHE A 12 28.89 27.24 -7.60
N PHE A 13 28.97 26.14 -8.32
CA PHE A 13 27.84 25.25 -8.52
C PHE A 13 27.50 24.59 -7.19
N LEU A 14 26.54 25.15 -6.47
CA LEU A 14 25.84 24.47 -5.39
C LEU A 14 25.02 23.30 -6.01
N ASN A 15 25.60 22.12 -6.02
CA ASN A 15 24.83 20.90 -6.20
C ASN A 15 23.87 20.77 -5.00
N SER A 16 22.68 21.33 -5.13
CA SER A 16 21.58 20.98 -4.26
C SER A 16 21.23 19.50 -4.56
N LYS A 17 21.78 18.59 -3.77
CA LYS A 17 21.24 17.22 -3.69
C LYS A 17 19.80 17.40 -3.21
N GLY A 18 18.86 17.32 -4.16
CA GLY A 18 17.45 17.22 -3.83
C GLY A 18 17.32 16.10 -2.81
N SER A 19 16.83 16.42 -1.62
CA SER A 19 16.46 15.42 -0.63
C SER A 19 15.29 14.65 -1.22
N TYR A 20 15.56 13.54 -1.90
CA TYR A 20 14.51 12.62 -2.30
C TYR A 20 13.84 12.15 -1.02
N SER A 21 12.60 12.56 -0.81
CA SER A 21 11.76 11.98 0.23
C SER A 21 11.71 10.47 -0.01
N GLN A 22 12.14 9.69 0.97
CA GLN A 22 12.09 8.23 0.88
C GLN A 22 10.63 7.81 0.68
N ALA A 23 10.37 6.97 -0.33
CA ALA A 23 9.02 6.47 -0.55
C ALA A 23 8.54 5.67 0.68
N PRO A 24 7.31 5.87 1.14
CA PRO A 24 6.86 5.28 2.41
C PRO A 24 6.82 3.75 2.45
N ASP A 25 6.54 3.08 1.32
CA ASP A 25 6.59 1.62 1.20
C ASP A 25 7.51 1.28 0.03
N SER A 26 8.77 0.94 0.33
CA SER A 26 9.77 0.65 -0.69
C SER A 26 10.78 -0.38 -0.19
N ILE A 27 11.22 -1.23 -1.10
CA ILE A 27 12.28 -2.20 -0.87
C ILE A 27 13.49 -1.73 -1.70
N TYR A 28 14.62 -1.52 -1.02
CA TYR A 28 15.85 -1.00 -1.64
C TYR A 28 16.91 -2.10 -1.87
N ALA A 29 16.81 -3.22 -1.13
CA ALA A 29 17.73 -4.35 -1.24
C ALA A 29 17.10 -5.46 -2.10
N GLU A 30 17.78 -5.91 -3.15
CA GLU A 30 17.29 -6.87 -4.13
C GLU A 30 17.05 -8.27 -3.55
N ASN A 31 17.83 -8.67 -2.54
CA ASN A 31 17.72 -9.94 -1.85
C ASN A 31 16.52 -10.00 -0.89
N ILE A 32 15.87 -8.90 -0.60
CA ILE A 32 14.74 -8.86 0.31
C ILE A 32 13.42 -9.05 -0.44
N LYS A 33 12.61 -9.99 0.03
CA LYS A 33 11.31 -10.35 -0.55
C LYS A 33 10.24 -10.46 0.53
N THR A 34 8.99 -10.48 0.10
CA THR A 34 7.82 -10.75 0.95
C THR A 34 7.77 -9.85 2.19
N VAL A 35 8.10 -8.55 2.04
CA VAL A 35 8.03 -7.61 3.16
C VAL A 35 6.57 -7.27 3.46
N ARG A 36 6.07 -7.73 4.61
CA ARG A 36 4.68 -7.57 5.03
C ARG A 36 4.59 -6.89 6.39
N MET A 37 3.62 -5.97 6.54
CA MET A 37 3.28 -5.37 7.83
C MET A 37 1.77 -5.22 7.95
N PHE A 38 1.18 -5.79 9.00
CA PHE A 38 -0.27 -5.85 9.21
C PHE A 38 -0.59 -6.00 10.71
N ASN A 39 -1.84 -5.80 11.11
CA ASN A 39 -2.25 -6.02 12.50
C ASN A 39 -2.14 -7.51 12.87
N SER A 40 -1.59 -7.81 14.04
CA SER A 40 -1.41 -9.19 14.49
C SER A 40 -2.68 -10.03 14.31
N GLY A 41 -2.51 -11.17 13.63
CA GLY A 41 -3.61 -12.10 13.32
C GLY A 41 -4.46 -11.75 12.10
N ASN A 42 -4.23 -10.63 11.40
CA ASN A 42 -4.99 -10.26 10.20
C ASN A 42 -4.10 -9.68 9.09
N GLN A 43 -3.66 -10.53 8.16
CA GLN A 43 -2.82 -10.14 7.03
C GLN A 43 -3.48 -9.15 6.06
N LEU A 44 -4.80 -9.05 6.06
CA LEU A 44 -5.59 -8.17 5.18
C LEU A 44 -5.96 -6.84 5.86
N SER A 45 -5.18 -6.40 6.83
CA SER A 45 -5.40 -5.15 7.53
C SER A 45 -4.35 -4.09 7.20
N LEU A 46 -4.77 -2.83 7.23
CA LEU A 46 -3.82 -1.74 7.34
C LEU A 46 -3.07 -1.81 8.68
N PRO A 47 -1.77 -1.52 8.73
CA PRO A 47 -0.99 -1.52 9.96
C PRO A 47 -1.35 -0.30 10.83
N VAL A 48 -2.35 -0.46 11.66
CA VAL A 48 -2.87 0.59 12.58
C VAL A 48 -2.81 0.07 14.01
N ILE A 49 -2.14 0.79 14.87
CA ILE A 49 -2.12 0.51 16.32
C ILE A 49 -2.72 1.68 17.09
N SER A 50 -3.32 1.38 18.24
CA SER A 50 -3.81 2.42 19.17
C SER A 50 -2.68 2.93 20.02
N LEU A 51 -2.57 4.25 20.17
CA LEU A 51 -1.65 4.88 21.12
C LEU A 51 -2.02 4.41 22.54
N ASN A 52 -1.05 3.91 23.28
CA ASN A 52 -1.26 3.30 24.61
C ASN A 52 -2.18 2.07 24.61
N GLY A 53 -2.52 1.49 23.44
CA GLY A 53 -3.27 0.24 23.30
C GLY A 53 -2.39 -0.98 23.43
N GLY A 54 -3.02 -2.17 23.54
CA GLY A 54 -2.34 -3.47 23.58
C GLY A 54 -2.19 -4.13 22.20
N ASN A 55 -2.78 -3.55 21.15
CA ASN A 55 -2.69 -4.12 19.81
C ASN A 55 -1.32 -3.89 19.16
N ARG A 56 -0.89 -4.83 18.36
CA ARG A 56 0.42 -4.85 17.70
C ARG A 56 0.27 -5.09 16.21
N VAL A 57 1.33 -4.75 15.48
CA VAL A 57 1.51 -5.15 14.09
C VAL A 57 2.64 -6.18 13.99
N GLU A 58 2.47 -7.12 13.08
CA GLU A 58 3.53 -8.03 12.68
C GLU A 58 4.27 -7.44 11.48
N LEU A 59 5.58 -7.37 11.56
CA LEU A 59 6.48 -7.08 10.45
C LEU A 59 7.30 -8.32 10.18
N PHE A 60 7.26 -8.84 8.94
CA PHE A 60 8.14 -9.89 8.51
C PHE A 60 8.66 -9.70 7.09
N PHE A 61 9.76 -10.35 6.79
CA PHE A 61 10.39 -10.35 5.47
C PHE A 61 11.34 -11.54 5.32
N ASP A 62 11.68 -11.88 4.09
CA ASP A 62 12.62 -12.94 3.75
C ASP A 62 13.87 -12.35 3.11
N ASP A 63 15.04 -12.83 3.56
CA ASP A 63 16.35 -12.56 2.96
C ASP A 63 16.81 -13.77 2.15
N LEU A 64 16.89 -13.63 0.83
CA LEU A 64 17.24 -14.70 -0.10
C LEU A 64 18.73 -15.07 -0.10
N ASP A 65 19.58 -14.31 0.57
CA ASP A 65 20.99 -14.72 0.77
C ASP A 65 21.11 -15.92 1.73
N ALA A 66 20.03 -16.22 2.46
CA ALA A 66 19.89 -17.39 3.34
C ALA A 66 21.00 -17.49 4.42
N ASP A 67 21.52 -16.36 4.85
CA ASP A 67 22.45 -16.23 5.97
C ASP A 67 21.84 -15.41 7.12
N VAL A 68 22.58 -15.25 8.22
CA VAL A 68 22.14 -14.45 9.36
C VAL A 68 22.76 -13.07 9.26
N LYS A 69 21.93 -12.05 9.04
CA LYS A 69 22.32 -10.65 9.05
C LYS A 69 21.71 -9.90 10.23
N TYR A 70 22.29 -8.76 10.56
CA TYR A 70 21.82 -7.93 11.67
C TYR A 70 20.98 -6.79 11.15
N TYR A 71 19.65 -6.96 11.17
CA TYR A 71 18.71 -5.93 10.79
C TYR A 71 18.27 -5.14 12.01
N TYR A 72 18.24 -3.80 11.86
CA TYR A 72 17.80 -2.86 12.87
C TYR A 72 16.64 -2.05 12.32
N TYR A 73 15.71 -1.68 13.18
CA TYR A 73 14.60 -0.83 12.78
C TYR A 73 14.53 0.43 13.64
N THR A 74 13.89 1.46 13.10
CA THR A 74 13.51 2.69 13.79
C THR A 74 12.21 3.23 13.25
N TYR A 75 11.63 4.19 13.97
CA TYR A 75 10.42 4.89 13.56
C TYR A 75 10.73 6.34 13.19
N GLN A 76 10.11 6.84 12.14
CA GLN A 76 10.10 8.25 11.79
C GLN A 76 8.67 8.78 11.78
N LEU A 77 8.37 9.74 12.66
CA LEU A 77 7.07 10.41 12.66
C LEU A 77 6.90 11.27 11.42
N CYS A 78 5.74 11.18 10.79
CA CYS A 78 5.37 11.92 9.58
C CYS A 78 4.03 12.65 9.79
N ASN A 79 3.79 13.66 8.96
CA ASN A 79 2.50 14.34 8.83
C ASN A 79 1.50 13.49 8.03
N SER A 80 0.28 13.97 7.90
CA SER A 80 -0.81 13.29 7.17
C SER A 80 -0.48 13.00 5.69
N ASP A 81 0.42 13.77 5.10
CA ASP A 81 0.92 13.64 3.73
C ASP A 81 2.22 12.79 3.62
N TRP A 82 2.62 12.15 4.70
CA TRP A 82 3.86 11.36 4.85
C TRP A 82 5.16 12.16 4.80
N THR A 83 5.11 13.49 4.78
CA THR A 83 6.30 14.31 4.99
C THR A 83 6.83 14.15 6.42
N PRO A 84 8.15 14.10 6.65
CA PRO A 84 8.70 14.02 8.00
C PRO A 84 8.20 15.17 8.89
N ALA A 85 7.80 14.84 10.12
CA ALA A 85 7.44 15.84 11.11
C ALA A 85 8.69 16.60 11.59
N ASN A 86 8.54 17.91 11.84
CA ASN A 86 9.63 18.73 12.38
C ASN A 86 9.77 18.56 13.91
N LEU A 87 10.11 17.33 14.32
CA LEU A 87 10.27 16.88 15.70
C LEU A 87 11.52 16.03 15.83
N GLY A 88 12.22 16.15 16.94
CA GLY A 88 13.31 15.25 17.31
C GLY A 88 12.77 13.86 17.68
N GLN A 89 13.58 12.83 17.50
CA GLN A 89 13.16 11.44 17.72
C GLN A 89 12.67 11.21 19.17
N PHE A 90 13.30 11.84 20.16
CA PHE A 90 12.90 11.76 21.56
C PHE A 90 11.59 12.49 21.88
N ASP A 91 11.09 13.34 20.97
CA ASP A 91 9.78 14.00 21.12
C ASP A 91 8.60 13.05 20.86
N TYR A 92 8.84 11.94 20.16
CA TYR A 92 7.79 11.01 19.73
C TYR A 92 8.08 9.52 19.96
N LEU A 93 9.30 9.17 20.40
CA LEU A 93 9.67 7.81 20.81
C LEU A 93 10.14 7.77 22.24
N LYS A 94 9.83 6.68 22.93
CA LYS A 94 10.39 6.33 24.23
C LYS A 94 11.22 5.05 24.10
N GLY A 95 12.33 4.99 24.81
CA GLY A 95 13.28 3.88 24.78
C GLY A 95 14.46 4.13 23.83
N PHE A 96 14.87 3.11 23.12
CA PHE A 96 16.00 3.20 22.18
C PHE A 96 15.61 3.95 20.90
N THR A 97 16.59 4.49 20.20
CA THR A 97 16.41 5.12 18.90
C THR A 97 16.43 4.13 17.73
N GLN A 98 17.06 2.97 17.95
CA GLN A 98 17.07 1.81 17.05
C GLN A 98 16.98 0.53 17.89
N SER A 99 16.35 -0.51 17.36
CA SER A 99 16.30 -1.83 17.97
C SER A 99 16.60 -2.91 16.93
N ARG A 100 17.24 -3.99 17.35
CA ARG A 100 17.61 -5.09 16.48
C ARG A 100 16.45 -6.07 16.33
N ILE A 101 16.21 -6.57 15.10
CA ILE A 101 15.31 -7.68 14.84
C ILE A 101 16.06 -8.97 15.17
N THR A 102 15.63 -9.66 16.22
CA THR A 102 16.33 -10.82 16.77
C THR A 102 15.69 -12.15 16.41
N THR A 103 14.40 -12.13 16.03
CA THR A 103 13.68 -13.36 15.68
C THR A 103 13.87 -13.66 14.20
N TYR A 104 14.48 -14.77 13.90
CA TYR A 104 14.66 -15.27 12.54
C TYR A 104 14.61 -16.81 12.51
N ARG A 105 14.33 -17.35 11.32
CA ARG A 105 14.37 -18.78 11.03
C ARG A 105 14.86 -19.02 9.61
N PHE A 106 15.63 -20.09 9.41
CA PHE A 106 15.99 -20.55 8.07
C PHE A 106 14.81 -21.27 7.42
N SER A 107 14.69 -21.14 6.11
CA SER A 107 13.78 -21.99 5.34
C SER A 107 14.17 -23.46 5.49
N SER A 108 13.18 -24.35 5.69
CA SER A 108 13.46 -25.76 6.00
C SER A 108 13.07 -26.71 4.87
N VAL A 109 11.87 -26.59 4.31
CA VAL A 109 11.32 -27.53 3.32
C VAL A 109 11.38 -26.95 1.91
N ALA A 110 11.40 -25.61 1.79
CA ALA A 110 11.39 -24.88 0.53
C ALA A 110 12.62 -25.21 -0.34
N LEU A 111 12.45 -25.31 -1.66
CA LEU A 111 13.54 -25.40 -2.63
C LEU A 111 14.38 -24.11 -2.62
N THR A 112 13.70 -22.97 -2.54
CA THR A 112 14.33 -21.67 -2.37
C THR A 112 14.83 -21.49 -0.95
N ARG A 113 16.12 -21.24 -0.82
CA ARG A 113 16.72 -20.95 0.50
C ARG A 113 16.53 -19.48 0.83
N TYR A 114 16.13 -19.19 2.08
CA TYR A 114 16.01 -17.83 2.61
C TYR A 114 16.09 -17.87 4.14
N THR A 115 16.37 -16.71 4.73
CA THR A 115 16.21 -16.47 6.16
C THR A 115 14.98 -15.60 6.38
N HIS A 116 14.00 -16.15 7.09
CA HIS A 116 12.79 -15.42 7.48
C HIS A 116 13.06 -14.62 8.74
N TYR A 117 12.76 -13.33 8.72
CA TYR A 117 12.81 -12.41 9.87
C TYR A 117 11.42 -11.93 10.23
N GLN A 118 11.13 -11.85 11.53
CA GLN A 118 9.86 -11.35 12.02
C GLN A 118 10.00 -10.57 13.33
N ILE A 119 9.09 -9.61 13.54
CA ILE A 119 9.00 -8.85 14.79
C ILE A 119 7.57 -8.33 14.99
N SER A 120 7.12 -8.34 16.24
CA SER A 120 5.84 -7.75 16.67
C SER A 120 6.07 -6.36 17.24
N LEU A 121 5.49 -5.35 16.62
CA LEU A 121 5.69 -3.93 16.95
C LEU A 121 4.43 -3.30 17.58
N PRO A 122 4.60 -2.35 18.53
CA PRO A 122 5.84 -1.86 19.12
C PRO A 122 6.40 -2.87 20.15
N GLU A 123 7.74 -2.89 20.30
CA GLU A 123 8.38 -3.57 21.42
C GLU A 123 8.44 -2.67 22.66
N GLY A 124 8.53 -3.28 23.84
CA GLY A 124 8.67 -2.53 25.11
C GLY A 124 9.96 -1.70 25.21
N SER A 125 10.99 -2.06 24.41
CA SER A 125 12.28 -1.37 24.35
C SER A 125 12.25 -0.08 23.52
N MET A 126 11.29 0.06 22.58
CA MET A 126 11.11 1.24 21.73
C MET A 126 9.65 1.33 21.25
N TYR A 127 8.96 2.40 21.62
CA TYR A 127 7.56 2.60 21.24
C TYR A 127 7.19 4.06 20.98
N PRO A 128 6.22 4.30 20.06
CA PRO A 128 5.66 5.62 19.81
C PRO A 128 4.94 6.21 21.03
N THR A 129 5.13 7.51 21.28
CA THR A 129 4.46 8.27 22.34
C THR A 129 3.46 9.32 21.82
N ARG A 130 3.36 9.45 20.49
CA ARG A 130 2.42 10.34 19.81
C ARG A 130 1.62 9.57 18.77
N SER A 131 0.38 9.99 18.57
CA SER A 131 -0.40 9.53 17.42
C SER A 131 0.07 10.23 16.14
N GLY A 132 -0.12 9.57 15.00
CA GLY A 132 0.27 10.07 13.68
C GLY A 132 0.70 8.97 12.73
N ASN A 133 1.24 9.37 11.60
CA ASN A 133 1.85 8.47 10.62
C ASN A 133 3.30 8.21 10.98
N TYR A 134 3.72 6.97 10.83
CA TYR A 134 5.11 6.57 11.05
C TYR A 134 5.64 5.79 9.85
N ILE A 135 6.88 6.05 9.47
CA ILE A 135 7.63 5.17 8.59
C ILE A 135 8.53 4.31 9.46
N VAL A 136 8.30 3.00 9.43
CA VAL A 136 9.24 2.01 9.96
C VAL A 136 10.34 1.84 8.94
N LYS A 137 11.59 2.13 9.32
CA LYS A 137 12.78 1.99 8.50
C LYS A 137 13.62 0.85 9.00
N VAL A 138 14.02 -0.04 8.10
CA VAL A 138 14.89 -1.17 8.44
C VAL A 138 16.24 -0.98 7.76
N TYR A 139 17.31 -1.12 8.54
CA TYR A 139 18.69 -0.90 8.14
C TYR A 139 19.52 -2.16 8.37
N LEU A 140 20.54 -2.36 7.55
CA LEU A 140 21.54 -3.38 7.76
C LEU A 140 22.61 -2.89 8.76
N ASN A 141 22.98 -3.74 9.73
CA ASN A 141 24.02 -3.48 10.74
C ASN A 141 23.82 -2.20 11.59
N GLY A 142 22.60 -1.65 11.63
CA GLY A 142 22.33 -0.38 12.32
C GLY A 142 22.90 0.85 11.62
N ASP A 143 23.45 0.70 10.42
CA ASP A 143 23.97 1.77 9.60
C ASP A 143 22.84 2.46 8.82
N THR A 144 22.52 3.71 9.15
CA THR A 144 21.45 4.47 8.53
C THR A 144 21.66 4.77 7.05
N SER A 145 22.89 4.60 6.53
CA SER A 145 23.18 4.69 5.11
C SER A 145 22.80 3.43 4.33
N GLN A 146 22.65 2.29 5.01
CA GLN A 146 22.28 1.01 4.43
C GLN A 146 20.79 0.69 4.66
N LEU A 147 19.93 1.56 4.14
CA LEU A 147 18.48 1.38 4.21
C LEU A 147 18.06 0.18 3.35
N VAL A 148 17.36 -0.77 3.97
CA VAL A 148 16.93 -2.03 3.36
C VAL A 148 15.51 -1.91 2.81
N PHE A 149 14.58 -1.44 3.64
CA PHE A 149 13.19 -1.14 3.22
C PHE A 149 12.51 -0.17 4.18
N THR A 150 11.36 0.32 3.76
CA THR A 150 10.46 1.16 4.55
C THR A 150 9.04 0.60 4.52
N ARG A 151 8.27 0.79 5.61
CA ARG A 151 6.83 0.45 5.68
C ARG A 151 6.05 1.48 6.49
N ARG A 152 4.83 1.77 6.03
CA ARG A 152 3.89 2.65 6.74
C ARG A 152 3.36 1.96 7.99
N LEU A 153 3.28 2.72 9.07
CA LEU A 153 2.59 2.37 10.31
C LEU A 153 1.75 3.57 10.74
N MET A 154 0.55 3.34 11.19
CA MET A 154 -0.32 4.38 11.73
C MET A 154 -0.53 4.14 13.23
N VAL A 155 -0.37 5.20 14.02
CA VAL A 155 -0.64 5.19 15.46
C VAL A 155 -1.81 6.11 15.73
N VAL A 156 -2.95 5.57 16.15
CA VAL A 156 -4.17 6.35 16.38
C VAL A 156 -4.44 6.58 17.86
N ASP A 157 -4.86 7.82 18.19
CA ASP A 157 -5.45 8.19 19.48
C ASP A 157 -6.91 8.58 19.23
N ASN A 158 -7.82 7.59 19.28
CA ASN A 158 -9.22 7.77 18.91
C ASN A 158 -9.94 8.82 19.78
N LYS A 159 -10.11 10.01 19.22
CA LYS A 159 -10.81 11.17 19.81
C LYS A 159 -12.00 11.63 18.97
N THR A 160 -12.28 10.95 17.86
CA THR A 160 -13.39 11.29 16.97
C THR A 160 -14.28 10.08 16.73
N SER A 161 -15.57 10.33 16.49
CA SER A 161 -16.51 9.33 15.99
C SER A 161 -16.79 9.60 14.52
N ILE A 162 -16.78 8.58 13.70
CA ILE A 162 -16.96 8.66 12.25
C ILE A 162 -18.13 7.78 11.87
N ILE A 163 -19.10 8.34 11.15
CA ILE A 163 -20.23 7.60 10.57
C ILE A 163 -20.21 7.87 9.07
N ALA A 164 -20.26 6.84 8.26
CA ALA A 164 -20.26 6.98 6.81
C ALA A 164 -21.26 6.01 6.16
N ARG A 165 -21.60 6.32 4.93
CA ARG A 165 -22.35 5.43 4.02
C ARG A 165 -21.84 5.59 2.60
N VAL A 166 -21.89 4.51 1.83
CA VAL A 166 -21.61 4.52 0.40
C VAL A 166 -22.90 4.74 -0.37
N THR A 167 -22.90 5.66 -1.33
CA THR A 167 -24.07 6.02 -2.14
C THR A 167 -23.67 6.17 -3.61
N LYS A 168 -24.66 6.18 -4.51
CA LYS A 168 -24.43 6.58 -5.91
C LYS A 168 -24.22 8.09 -5.99
N PRO A 169 -23.24 8.57 -6.79
CA PRO A 169 -23.17 9.97 -7.16
C PRO A 169 -24.42 10.39 -7.94
N LEU A 170 -24.89 11.64 -7.77
CA LEU A 170 -26.04 12.14 -8.53
C LEU A 170 -25.69 12.52 -9.98
N SER A 171 -24.40 12.70 -10.29
CA SER A 171 -23.93 12.97 -11.65
C SER A 171 -24.26 11.81 -12.58
N PRO A 172 -25.00 12.02 -13.69
CA PRO A 172 -25.30 10.95 -14.65
C PRO A 172 -24.08 10.24 -15.20
N GLN A 173 -22.95 10.95 -15.33
CA GLN A 173 -21.66 10.43 -15.81
C GLN A 173 -21.10 9.36 -14.88
N TYR A 174 -21.30 9.48 -13.56
CA TYR A 174 -20.70 8.64 -12.54
C TYR A 174 -21.68 7.67 -11.87
N PHE A 175 -22.97 7.77 -12.18
CA PHE A 175 -24.04 7.09 -11.48
C PHE A 175 -23.91 5.56 -11.45
N TYR A 176 -23.39 4.97 -12.54
CA TYR A 176 -23.23 3.51 -12.66
C TYR A 176 -21.79 3.02 -12.45
N THR A 177 -20.83 3.95 -12.35
CA THR A 177 -19.41 3.61 -12.40
C THR A 177 -18.63 4.03 -11.16
N HIS A 178 -19.19 4.88 -10.31
CA HIS A 178 -18.50 5.42 -9.16
C HIS A 178 -19.27 5.20 -7.87
N GLN A 179 -18.55 5.16 -6.79
CA GLN A 179 -19.06 5.13 -5.41
C GLN A 179 -18.72 6.46 -4.74
N LYS A 180 -19.67 6.99 -3.98
CA LYS A 180 -19.53 8.24 -3.22
C LYS A 180 -19.70 7.96 -1.74
N LEU A 181 -18.76 8.45 -0.93
CA LEU A 181 -18.90 8.43 0.51
C LEU A 181 -19.57 9.70 0.99
N GLN A 182 -20.61 9.54 1.79
CA GLN A 182 -21.19 10.60 2.62
C GLN A 182 -20.86 10.27 4.07
N PHE A 183 -20.25 11.19 4.80
CA PHE A 183 -19.84 10.91 6.16
C PHE A 183 -19.89 12.13 7.06
N THR A 184 -19.93 11.86 8.36
CA THR A 184 -19.86 12.86 9.42
C THR A 184 -18.75 12.49 10.40
N ILE A 185 -18.11 13.51 10.96
CA ILE A 185 -17.08 13.38 11.99
C ILE A 185 -17.54 14.19 13.20
N ASP A 186 -17.73 13.54 14.35
CA ASP A 186 -17.86 14.24 15.61
C ASP A 186 -16.48 14.43 16.24
N ALA A 187 -16.09 15.69 16.37
CA ALA A 187 -14.80 16.14 16.89
C ALA A 187 -14.91 16.77 18.28
N LYS A 188 -15.97 16.45 19.04
CA LYS A 188 -16.26 17.07 20.37
C LYS A 188 -15.11 16.97 21.34
N ALA A 189 -14.33 15.88 21.31
CA ALA A 189 -13.19 15.69 22.21
C ALA A 189 -11.93 16.48 21.79
N LEU A 190 -11.96 17.16 20.63
CA LEU A 190 -10.84 17.98 20.15
C LEU A 190 -11.02 19.43 20.54
N SER A 191 -9.98 20.05 21.11
CA SER A 191 -9.94 21.49 21.39
C SER A 191 -9.69 22.29 20.11
N SER A 192 -10.62 22.23 19.18
CA SER A 192 -10.47 22.88 17.87
C SER A 192 -11.07 24.29 17.90
N LEU A 193 -10.24 25.31 17.62
CA LEU A 193 -10.67 26.70 17.43
C LEU A 193 -11.18 26.94 16.01
N ASN A 194 -10.62 26.23 15.04
CA ASN A 194 -11.01 26.30 13.64
C ASN A 194 -10.92 24.90 13.00
N ALA A 195 -12.00 24.13 13.11
CA ALA A 195 -12.06 22.76 12.66
C ALA A 195 -11.73 22.60 11.16
N SER A 196 -12.13 23.56 10.31
CA SER A 196 -11.87 23.51 8.86
C SER A 196 -10.41 23.62 8.47
N GLN A 197 -9.57 24.17 9.34
CA GLN A 197 -8.12 24.31 9.11
C GLN A 197 -7.30 23.29 9.89
N GLN A 198 -7.79 22.88 11.07
CA GLN A 198 -7.07 22.01 11.99
C GLN A 198 -7.35 20.52 11.74
N ILE A 199 -8.50 20.19 11.13
CA ILE A 199 -8.88 18.81 10.83
C ILE A 199 -8.63 18.54 9.32
N LYS A 200 -7.88 17.49 9.05
CA LYS A 200 -7.63 16.96 7.71
C LYS A 200 -8.20 15.55 7.62
N VAL A 201 -8.74 15.23 6.48
CA VAL A 201 -9.32 13.91 6.21
C VAL A 201 -8.61 13.29 5.02
N VAL A 202 -8.27 12.03 5.14
CA VAL A 202 -7.76 11.20 4.04
C VAL A 202 -8.67 9.98 3.93
N ILE A 203 -9.09 9.66 2.70
CA ILE A 203 -9.88 8.46 2.43
C ILE A 203 -9.08 7.55 1.52
N LEU A 204 -8.98 6.29 1.90
CA LEU A 204 -8.39 5.22 1.12
C LEU A 204 -9.50 4.31 0.60
N GLN A 205 -9.39 3.86 -0.63
CA GLN A 205 -10.16 2.76 -1.21
C GLN A 205 -9.24 1.54 -1.29
N ASN A 206 -9.67 0.41 -0.72
CA ASN A 206 -8.95 -0.86 -0.76
C ASN A 206 -7.52 -0.77 -0.21
N SER A 207 -7.34 0.00 0.87
CA SER A 207 -6.04 0.23 1.53
C SER A 207 -4.97 0.89 0.65
N ARG A 208 -5.35 1.41 -0.51
CA ARG A 208 -4.46 2.01 -1.51
C ARG A 208 -4.15 3.48 -1.20
N TRP A 209 -2.88 3.83 -1.28
CA TRP A 209 -2.39 5.21 -1.11
C TRP A 209 -2.23 5.96 -2.43
N ASP A 210 -2.14 5.25 -3.55
CA ASP A 210 -1.98 5.82 -4.89
C ASP A 210 -3.22 6.55 -5.40
N ASN A 211 -4.42 6.14 -4.93
CA ASN A 211 -5.71 6.77 -5.25
C ASN A 211 -6.33 7.50 -4.04
N ALA A 212 -5.57 7.69 -2.96
CA ALA A 212 -6.05 8.33 -1.74
C ALA A 212 -6.58 9.75 -2.02
N GLN A 213 -7.80 10.03 -1.56
CA GLN A 213 -8.34 11.39 -1.59
C GLN A 213 -7.95 12.14 -0.31
N LYS A 214 -7.44 13.35 -0.50
CA LYS A 214 -6.89 14.22 0.54
C LYS A 214 -7.51 15.61 0.45
N ASP A 215 -7.24 16.44 1.45
CA ASP A 215 -7.65 17.86 1.49
C ASP A 215 -9.15 18.09 1.36
N LEU A 216 -9.95 17.10 1.77
CA LEU A 216 -11.40 17.18 1.77
C LEU A 216 -11.87 18.29 2.72
N LYS A 217 -12.82 19.09 2.25
CA LYS A 217 -13.43 20.15 3.06
C LYS A 217 -14.84 19.74 3.47
N PRO A 218 -15.23 19.99 4.72
CA PRO A 218 -16.60 19.74 5.15
C PRO A 218 -17.56 20.65 4.39
N THR A 219 -18.70 20.09 4.00
CA THR A 219 -19.80 20.86 3.39
C THR A 219 -20.49 21.75 4.39
N PHE A 220 -20.64 21.24 5.63
CA PHE A 220 -21.20 21.97 6.77
C PHE A 220 -20.45 21.67 8.05
N ILE A 221 -20.41 22.65 8.95
CA ILE A 221 -19.89 22.50 10.32
C ILE A 221 -21.01 22.94 11.26
N ARG A 222 -21.44 22.03 12.14
CA ARG A 222 -22.49 22.28 13.14
C ARG A 222 -21.96 21.95 14.53
N GLY A 223 -21.50 22.97 15.26
CA GLY A 223 -20.82 22.76 16.53
C GLY A 223 -19.53 21.95 16.34
N SER A 224 -19.46 20.77 16.95
CA SER A 224 -18.33 19.85 16.83
C SER A 224 -18.45 18.85 15.66
N THR A 225 -19.58 18.84 14.94
CA THR A 225 -19.85 17.89 13.85
C THR A 225 -19.46 18.50 12.51
N LEU A 226 -18.62 17.80 11.76
CA LEU A 226 -18.23 18.10 10.39
C LEU A 226 -18.96 17.16 9.44
N GLU A 227 -19.69 17.71 8.47
CA GLU A 227 -20.45 16.95 7.47
C GLU A 227 -19.77 17.01 6.11
N TYR A 228 -19.59 15.87 5.47
CA TYR A 228 -18.99 15.71 4.14
C TYR A 228 -20.00 15.02 3.22
N ASN A 229 -20.78 15.81 2.49
CA ASN A 229 -21.84 15.31 1.60
C ASN A 229 -21.89 16.00 0.23
N SER A 230 -20.86 16.81 -0.11
CA SER A 230 -20.75 17.46 -1.43
C SER A 230 -20.76 16.42 -2.56
N GLU A 231 -21.38 16.74 -3.69
CA GLU A 231 -21.44 15.84 -4.86
C GLU A 231 -20.11 15.63 -5.55
N ASN A 232 -19.16 16.54 -5.37
CA ASN A 232 -17.86 16.52 -6.05
C ASN A 232 -16.71 16.01 -5.16
N THR A 233 -17.01 15.57 -3.94
CA THR A 233 -15.98 15.11 -2.98
C THR A 233 -16.25 13.68 -2.54
N ALA A 234 -15.18 12.96 -2.20
CA ALA A 234 -15.24 11.57 -1.79
C ALA A 234 -15.94 10.64 -2.82
N VAL A 235 -15.69 10.89 -4.11
CA VAL A 235 -16.18 10.08 -5.24
C VAL A 235 -15.02 9.30 -5.82
N PHE A 236 -15.15 7.98 -5.88
CA PHE A 236 -14.13 7.06 -6.36
C PHE A 236 -14.64 6.26 -7.54
N PRO A 237 -13.83 6.00 -8.58
CA PRO A 237 -14.10 4.91 -9.51
C PRO A 237 -14.32 3.63 -8.71
N ALA A 238 -15.38 2.90 -9.03
CA ALA A 238 -15.70 1.71 -8.24
C ALA A 238 -14.83 0.50 -8.61
N GLY A 239 -14.21 0.52 -9.80
CA GLY A 239 -13.44 -0.61 -10.30
C GLY A 239 -14.32 -1.85 -10.56
N LYS A 240 -13.68 -2.99 -10.53
CA LYS A 240 -14.28 -4.31 -10.60
C LYS A 240 -13.57 -5.20 -9.58
N GLU A 241 -14.18 -6.34 -9.19
CA GLU A 241 -13.52 -7.32 -8.33
C GLU A 241 -12.19 -7.75 -8.94
N TRP A 242 -11.18 -7.87 -8.07
CA TRP A 242 -9.81 -8.19 -8.45
C TRP A 242 -9.68 -9.63 -8.92
N ARG A 243 -8.81 -9.88 -9.87
CA ARG A 243 -8.44 -11.24 -10.22
C ARG A 243 -7.69 -11.89 -9.09
N TRP A 244 -7.94 -13.16 -8.87
CA TRP A 244 -7.23 -13.94 -7.86
C TRP A 244 -6.19 -14.86 -8.48
N LEU A 245 -5.17 -15.17 -7.69
CA LEU A 245 -4.16 -16.15 -7.99
C LEU A 245 -3.89 -16.99 -6.73
N ASP A 246 -4.28 -18.26 -6.76
CA ASP A 246 -4.04 -19.19 -5.67
C ASP A 246 -2.73 -19.95 -5.92
N LEU A 247 -1.72 -19.64 -5.12
CA LEU A 247 -0.40 -20.27 -5.10
C LEU A 247 -0.10 -20.98 -3.78
N ARG A 248 -1.10 -21.29 -2.98
CA ARG A 248 -0.91 -21.97 -1.68
C ARG A 248 -0.33 -23.37 -1.83
N ASP A 249 -0.55 -24.02 -2.95
CA ASP A 249 0.11 -25.27 -3.34
C ASP A 249 0.53 -25.19 -4.83
N PHE A 250 1.83 -25.31 -5.12
CA PHE A 250 2.32 -25.26 -6.50
C PHE A 250 1.96 -26.52 -7.31
N HIS A 251 1.64 -27.63 -6.65
CA HIS A 251 1.26 -28.88 -7.30
C HIS A 251 -0.24 -29.04 -7.54
N LEU A 252 -1.07 -28.41 -6.68
CA LEU A 252 -2.50 -28.29 -6.89
C LEU A 252 -2.79 -26.98 -7.66
N GLN A 253 -2.65 -27.05 -8.96
CA GLN A 253 -2.79 -25.88 -9.81
C GLN A 253 -4.21 -25.31 -9.75
N SER A 254 -4.32 -24.01 -9.52
CA SER A 254 -5.59 -23.29 -9.63
C SER A 254 -6.02 -23.22 -11.11
N ASP A 255 -7.29 -22.91 -11.34
CA ASP A 255 -7.89 -22.74 -12.67
C ASP A 255 -7.18 -21.67 -13.53
N ARG A 256 -6.47 -20.75 -12.90
CA ARG A 256 -5.68 -19.69 -13.55
C ARG A 256 -4.33 -20.18 -14.09
N VAL A 257 -3.81 -21.30 -13.61
CA VAL A 257 -2.54 -21.84 -14.04
C VAL A 257 -2.74 -22.61 -15.35
N ALA A 258 -1.96 -22.30 -16.37
CA ALA A 258 -1.91 -23.03 -17.63
C ALA A 258 -0.97 -24.22 -17.54
N SER A 259 0.22 -24.03 -16.92
CA SER A 259 1.23 -25.07 -16.74
C SER A 259 2.21 -24.66 -15.64
N ALA A 260 2.91 -25.64 -15.10
CA ALA A 260 4.02 -25.43 -14.19
C ALA A 260 5.21 -26.29 -14.62
N ASP A 261 6.42 -25.74 -14.49
CA ASP A 261 7.70 -26.42 -14.75
C ASP A 261 8.47 -26.55 -13.43
N TYR A 262 8.59 -27.79 -12.95
CA TYR A 262 9.25 -28.11 -11.69
C TYR A 262 10.70 -28.52 -11.99
N LYS A 263 11.61 -27.59 -11.75
CA LYS A 263 13.05 -27.80 -11.89
C LYS A 263 13.66 -28.29 -10.59
N ARG A 264 14.91 -28.73 -10.66
CA ARG A 264 15.61 -29.23 -9.45
C ARG A 264 15.71 -28.22 -8.32
N TYR A 265 15.80 -26.92 -8.64
CA TYR A 265 16.06 -25.84 -7.67
C TYR A 265 15.10 -24.65 -7.79
N SER A 266 14.11 -24.72 -8.66
CA SER A 266 13.13 -23.64 -8.87
C SER A 266 11.85 -24.18 -9.47
N THR A 267 10.77 -23.43 -9.28
CA THR A 267 9.47 -23.68 -9.89
C THR A 267 9.09 -22.47 -10.76
N ASP A 268 8.70 -22.74 -12.01
CA ASP A 268 8.13 -21.73 -12.90
C ASP A 268 6.64 -22.03 -13.12
N ILE A 269 5.78 -21.01 -12.93
CA ILE A 269 4.32 -21.15 -13.07
C ILE A 269 3.86 -20.19 -14.18
N PHE A 270 3.19 -20.74 -15.18
CA PHE A 270 2.68 -19.99 -16.32
C PHE A 270 1.16 -19.84 -16.18
N LEU A 271 0.69 -18.60 -16.09
CA LEU A 271 -0.72 -18.33 -16.01
C LEU A 271 -1.38 -18.35 -17.39
N ARG A 272 -2.67 -18.66 -17.42
CA ARG A 272 -3.49 -18.46 -18.61
C ARG A 272 -3.51 -16.97 -18.94
N PRO A 273 -3.44 -16.60 -20.25
CA PRO A 273 -3.51 -15.20 -20.63
C PRO A 273 -4.83 -14.55 -20.16
N ASP A 274 -4.71 -13.41 -19.51
CA ASP A 274 -5.83 -12.57 -19.16
C ASP A 274 -6.21 -11.64 -20.31
N GLY A 275 -7.46 -11.19 -20.33
CA GLY A 275 -7.93 -10.11 -21.19
C GLY A 275 -8.69 -9.06 -20.39
N SER A 276 -9.03 -7.94 -21.04
CA SER A 276 -9.89 -6.93 -20.43
C SER A 276 -11.28 -7.49 -20.13
N LEU A 277 -11.79 -7.18 -18.95
CA LEU A 277 -13.15 -7.50 -18.52
C LEU A 277 -14.12 -6.34 -18.75
N ALA A 278 -13.67 -5.22 -19.33
CA ALA A 278 -14.51 -4.07 -19.64
C ALA A 278 -15.63 -4.44 -20.61
N GLY A 279 -16.83 -3.95 -20.34
CA GLY A 279 -18.03 -4.24 -21.13
C GLY A 279 -18.62 -5.64 -20.93
N GLN A 280 -18.01 -6.49 -20.11
CA GLN A 280 -18.61 -7.76 -19.72
C GLN A 280 -19.63 -7.52 -18.60
N GLN A 281 -20.66 -8.39 -18.53
CA GLN A 281 -21.62 -8.34 -17.44
C GLN A 281 -20.89 -8.40 -16.10
N TYR A 282 -21.28 -7.50 -15.18
CA TYR A 282 -20.76 -7.52 -13.82
C TYR A 282 -21.18 -8.83 -13.12
N MET A 283 -20.22 -9.44 -12.45
CA MET A 283 -20.42 -10.61 -11.63
C MET A 283 -19.62 -10.46 -10.34
N TYR A 284 -20.31 -10.55 -9.23
CA TYR A 284 -19.68 -10.49 -7.91
C TYR A 284 -19.02 -11.82 -7.55
N TYR A 285 -17.84 -11.72 -7.03
CA TYR A 285 -17.16 -12.78 -6.26
C TYR A 285 -16.33 -12.11 -5.16
N LYS A 286 -16.16 -12.82 -4.05
CA LYS A 286 -15.38 -12.29 -2.94
C LYS A 286 -13.90 -12.35 -3.29
N ASP A 287 -13.24 -11.22 -3.23
CA ASP A 287 -11.80 -11.08 -3.39
C ASP A 287 -11.12 -10.57 -2.10
N LEU A 288 -9.85 -10.18 -2.16
CA LEU A 288 -9.10 -9.58 -1.07
C LEU A 288 -8.92 -8.07 -1.25
N ASN A 289 -9.70 -7.43 -2.10
CA ASN A 289 -9.60 -6.00 -2.40
C ASN A 289 -8.18 -5.56 -2.87
N GLY A 290 -7.54 -6.40 -3.69
CA GLY A 290 -6.20 -6.14 -4.22
C GLY A 290 -5.06 -6.44 -3.25
N MET A 291 -5.36 -7.04 -2.11
CA MET A 291 -4.39 -7.47 -1.12
C MET A 291 -3.88 -8.90 -1.42
N SER A 292 -3.06 -9.43 -0.54
CA SER A 292 -2.55 -10.79 -0.62
C SER A 292 -2.36 -11.37 0.77
N SER A 293 -2.37 -12.68 0.89
CA SER A 293 -2.02 -13.41 2.11
C SER A 293 -0.92 -14.44 1.84
N ILE A 294 0.01 -14.55 2.76
CA ILE A 294 1.05 -15.58 2.72
C ILE A 294 0.52 -16.78 3.44
N GLU A 295 0.21 -17.81 2.67
CA GLU A 295 -0.43 -19.04 3.11
C GLU A 295 0.19 -20.23 2.37
N ALA A 296 0.15 -21.40 2.99
CA ALA A 296 0.50 -22.66 2.35
C ALA A 296 -0.50 -23.74 2.78
N ASP A 297 -0.90 -24.58 1.84
CA ASP A 297 -1.69 -25.76 2.14
C ASP A 297 -0.81 -26.88 2.76
N ARG A 298 -1.42 -27.96 3.25
CA ARG A 298 -0.75 -29.16 3.76
C ARG A 298 -0.03 -29.05 5.10
N GLY A 299 -0.44 -28.09 5.95
CA GLY A 299 0.07 -28.03 7.33
C GLY A 299 1.50 -27.54 7.46
N THR A 300 2.07 -26.97 6.41
CA THR A 300 3.37 -26.29 6.41
C THR A 300 3.24 -24.89 6.99
N ASN A 301 4.26 -24.42 7.69
CA ASN A 301 4.27 -23.04 8.13
C ASN A 301 4.63 -22.12 6.93
N PRO A 302 3.72 -21.23 6.47
CA PRO A 302 3.93 -20.45 5.25
C PRO A 302 5.10 -19.48 5.36
N TYR A 303 5.53 -19.11 6.57
CA TYR A 303 6.54 -18.10 6.77
C TYR A 303 7.98 -18.59 6.54
N TRP A 304 8.30 -19.84 6.96
CA TRP A 304 9.66 -20.39 6.79
C TRP A 304 9.68 -21.76 6.10
N GLU A 305 8.53 -22.29 5.70
CA GLU A 305 8.41 -23.55 4.94
C GLU A 305 7.79 -23.31 3.56
N GLY A 306 7.10 -22.17 3.38
CA GLY A 306 6.55 -21.77 2.08
C GLY A 306 7.65 -21.53 1.05
N ASP A 307 7.49 -22.06 -0.15
CA ASP A 307 8.44 -21.93 -1.24
C ASP A 307 8.14 -20.72 -2.13
N TYR A 308 9.04 -20.44 -3.05
CA TYR A 308 8.94 -19.40 -4.06
C TYR A 308 8.85 -19.98 -5.46
N ALA A 309 8.11 -19.32 -6.33
CA ALA A 309 8.07 -19.62 -7.77
C ALA A 309 8.20 -18.37 -8.60
N THR A 310 8.77 -18.50 -9.80
CA THR A 310 8.67 -17.47 -10.82
C THR A 310 7.32 -17.62 -11.52
N VAL A 311 6.47 -16.63 -11.39
CA VAL A 311 5.11 -16.62 -11.92
C VAL A 311 5.05 -15.71 -13.14
N TYR A 312 4.67 -16.26 -14.29
CA TYR A 312 4.59 -15.55 -15.56
C TYR A 312 3.15 -15.12 -15.85
N PHE A 313 2.96 -13.82 -15.95
CA PHE A 313 1.69 -13.17 -16.27
C PHE A 313 1.67 -12.74 -17.72
N SER A 314 0.53 -12.90 -18.37
CA SER A 314 0.32 -12.42 -19.72
C SER A 314 -1.06 -11.78 -19.88
N PHE A 315 -1.12 -10.71 -20.68
CA PHE A 315 -2.34 -9.97 -20.96
C PHE A 315 -2.52 -9.77 -22.45
N VAL A 316 -3.69 -10.14 -22.95
CA VAL A 316 -4.08 -9.98 -24.34
C VAL A 316 -4.79 -8.63 -24.50
N PRO A 317 -4.17 -7.64 -25.16
CA PRO A 317 -4.84 -6.37 -25.41
C PRO A 317 -5.94 -6.52 -26.46
N PRO A 318 -6.93 -5.62 -26.51
CA PRO A 318 -7.92 -5.62 -27.57
C PRO A 318 -7.28 -5.62 -28.96
N ASN A 319 -7.78 -6.48 -29.83
CA ASN A 319 -7.26 -6.68 -31.21
C ASN A 319 -5.79 -7.14 -31.32
N GLY A 320 -5.18 -7.58 -30.22
CA GLY A 320 -3.78 -8.04 -30.23
C GLY A 320 -2.75 -6.95 -30.55
N VAL A 321 -3.07 -5.68 -30.31
CA VAL A 321 -2.21 -4.53 -30.60
C VAL A 321 -1.80 -3.83 -29.32
N ALA A 322 -0.53 -3.42 -29.25
CA ALA A 322 -0.03 -2.66 -28.10
C ALA A 322 -0.81 -1.36 -27.88
N TYR A 323 -1.03 -0.98 -26.64
CA TYR A 323 -1.66 0.30 -26.31
C TYR A 323 -0.80 1.46 -26.81
N ALA A 324 -1.40 2.35 -27.61
CA ALA A 324 -0.74 3.58 -28.03
C ALA A 324 -0.53 4.52 -26.84
N ASN A 325 0.68 5.06 -26.70
CA ASN A 325 1.07 6.02 -25.66
C ASN A 325 0.78 5.61 -24.20
N LYS A 326 0.59 4.31 -23.94
CA LYS A 326 0.38 3.79 -22.58
C LYS A 326 1.37 2.69 -22.25
N ASP A 327 1.79 2.65 -21.02
CA ASP A 327 2.51 1.54 -20.43
C ASP A 327 1.56 0.71 -19.57
N LEU A 328 1.66 -0.60 -19.68
CA LEU A 328 0.83 -1.53 -18.92
C LEU A 328 1.61 -2.07 -17.73
N TYR A 329 0.95 -2.10 -16.58
CA TYR A 329 1.50 -2.60 -15.32
C TYR A 329 0.62 -3.69 -14.73
N LEU A 330 1.26 -4.73 -14.21
CA LEU A 330 0.64 -5.65 -13.26
C LEU A 330 0.55 -4.93 -11.92
N PHE A 331 -0.61 -4.97 -11.26
CA PHE A 331 -0.88 -4.10 -10.12
C PHE A 331 -1.64 -4.83 -9.02
N GLY A 332 -1.30 -4.51 -7.77
CA GLY A 332 -1.87 -5.06 -6.54
C GLY A 332 -0.85 -5.01 -5.41
N GLN A 333 -1.17 -5.57 -4.25
CA GLN A 333 -0.21 -5.64 -3.15
C GLN A 333 1.02 -6.49 -3.50
N LEU A 334 0.89 -7.45 -4.42
CA LEU A 334 2.01 -8.26 -4.92
C LEU A 334 3.11 -7.42 -5.63
N THR A 335 2.80 -6.19 -6.00
CA THR A 335 3.74 -5.19 -6.57
C THR A 335 3.90 -3.98 -5.65
N ASP A 336 3.51 -4.06 -4.37
CA ASP A 336 3.44 -2.93 -3.43
C ASP A 336 2.67 -1.72 -4.03
N TYR A 337 1.68 -1.97 -4.92
CA TYR A 337 0.92 -0.95 -5.68
C TYR A 337 1.81 0.02 -6.47
N GLY A 338 2.98 -0.46 -6.91
CA GLY A 338 4.00 0.36 -7.57
C GLY A 338 3.84 0.48 -9.08
N PHE A 339 4.49 1.50 -9.65
CA PHE A 339 4.58 1.77 -11.09
C PHE A 339 6.04 1.99 -11.53
N THR A 340 6.95 1.16 -11.03
CA THR A 340 8.36 1.22 -11.43
C THR A 340 8.59 0.50 -12.76
N ASP A 341 9.67 0.84 -13.46
CA ASP A 341 10.00 0.21 -14.75
C ASP A 341 10.13 -1.32 -14.65
N SER A 342 10.57 -1.83 -13.50
CA SER A 342 10.67 -3.27 -13.23
C SER A 342 9.32 -4.00 -13.16
N LEU A 343 8.22 -3.27 -12.95
CA LEU A 343 6.85 -3.81 -12.86
C LEU A 343 6.06 -3.62 -14.17
N LYS A 344 6.67 -2.95 -15.14
CA LYS A 344 6.08 -2.71 -16.45
C LYS A 344 6.05 -3.99 -17.26
N MET A 345 4.91 -4.25 -17.90
CA MET A 345 4.77 -5.36 -18.82
C MET A 345 5.36 -5.02 -20.20
N THR A 346 6.04 -5.98 -20.80
CA THR A 346 6.61 -5.85 -22.14
C THR A 346 5.67 -6.45 -23.17
N PHE A 347 5.38 -5.69 -24.23
CA PHE A 347 4.60 -6.23 -25.37
C PHE A 347 5.44 -7.12 -26.24
N ASN A 348 4.97 -8.34 -26.47
CA ASN A 348 5.57 -9.30 -27.37
C ASN A 348 4.81 -9.25 -28.72
N PRO A 349 5.40 -8.72 -29.80
CA PRO A 349 4.70 -8.54 -31.06
C PRO A 349 4.42 -9.87 -31.78
N ASP A 350 5.22 -10.92 -31.55
CA ASP A 350 5.04 -12.21 -32.18
C ASP A 350 3.85 -12.98 -31.61
N LYS A 351 3.62 -12.81 -30.31
CA LYS A 351 2.50 -13.43 -29.59
C LYS A 351 1.28 -12.53 -29.48
N HIS A 352 1.39 -11.24 -29.77
CA HIS A 352 0.36 -10.22 -29.63
C HIS A 352 -0.15 -10.06 -28.17
N ILE A 353 0.72 -10.22 -27.18
CA ILE A 353 0.40 -10.14 -25.75
C ILE A 353 1.43 -9.30 -24.99
N TYR A 354 1.03 -8.77 -23.84
CA TYR A 354 1.96 -8.23 -22.84
C TYR A 354 2.38 -9.34 -21.89
N GLU A 355 3.66 -9.37 -21.52
CA GLU A 355 4.25 -10.37 -20.63
C GLU A 355 5.04 -9.68 -19.51
N THR A 356 4.99 -10.27 -18.31
CA THR A 356 5.87 -9.96 -17.18
C THR A 356 5.99 -11.19 -16.28
N HIS A 357 6.91 -11.16 -15.31
CA HIS A 357 7.01 -12.21 -14.31
C HIS A 357 7.37 -11.62 -12.94
N LEU A 358 6.93 -12.31 -11.89
CA LEU A 358 7.26 -11.98 -10.50
C LEU A 358 7.76 -13.24 -9.79
N PHE A 359 8.66 -13.04 -8.82
CA PHE A 359 9.12 -14.10 -7.93
C PHE A 359 8.28 -14.01 -6.65
N LEU A 360 7.30 -14.93 -6.51
CA LEU A 360 6.28 -14.90 -5.47
C LEU A 360 6.40 -16.10 -4.55
N LYS A 361 6.19 -15.85 -3.25
CA LYS A 361 6.05 -16.88 -2.23
C LYS A 361 4.70 -17.59 -2.34
N GLN A 362 4.57 -18.81 -1.80
CA GLN A 362 3.27 -19.45 -1.63
C GLN A 362 2.31 -18.54 -0.88
N GLY A 363 1.09 -18.42 -1.41
CA GLY A 363 0.07 -17.52 -0.90
C GLY A 363 -1.14 -17.37 -1.82
N TYR A 364 -2.02 -16.48 -1.43
CA TYR A 364 -3.17 -16.08 -2.22
C TYR A 364 -3.04 -14.60 -2.56
N TYR A 365 -3.19 -14.22 -3.83
CA TYR A 365 -2.88 -12.90 -4.34
C TYR A 365 -4.03 -12.36 -5.19
N ASP A 366 -4.41 -11.12 -4.92
CA ASP A 366 -5.23 -10.37 -5.83
C ASP A 366 -4.37 -9.50 -6.75
N TYR A 367 -4.81 -9.34 -8.01
CA TYR A 367 -4.13 -8.49 -8.98
C TYR A 367 -5.08 -7.94 -10.03
N THR A 368 -4.67 -6.86 -10.67
CA THR A 368 -5.31 -6.28 -11.85
C THR A 368 -4.26 -5.70 -12.79
N TYR A 369 -4.71 -5.11 -13.89
CA TYR A 369 -3.85 -4.45 -14.87
C TYR A 369 -4.22 -2.98 -14.99
N ILE A 370 -3.20 -2.11 -14.91
CA ILE A 370 -3.37 -0.66 -15.03
C ILE A 370 -2.57 -0.13 -16.21
N ALA A 371 -3.24 0.63 -17.08
CA ALA A 371 -2.59 1.38 -18.14
C ALA A 371 -2.28 2.81 -17.67
N VAL A 372 -1.03 3.22 -17.79
CA VAL A 372 -0.51 4.53 -17.40
C VAL A 372 -0.16 5.30 -18.67
N ASP A 373 -0.65 6.53 -18.81
CA ASP A 373 -0.32 7.40 -19.94
C ASP A 373 1.15 7.84 -19.88
N ARG A 374 1.89 7.68 -20.98
CA ARG A 374 3.33 8.02 -21.05
C ARG A 374 3.59 9.52 -20.97
N ASN A 375 2.67 10.34 -21.45
CA ASN A 375 2.81 11.79 -21.45
C ASN A 375 2.39 12.40 -20.11
N ASN A 376 1.45 11.76 -19.41
CA ASN A 376 0.98 12.18 -18.10
C ASN A 376 0.76 10.97 -17.17
N PRO A 377 1.80 10.54 -16.41
CA PRO A 377 1.70 9.38 -15.53
C PRO A 377 0.66 9.50 -14.39
N ALA A 378 0.08 10.68 -14.17
CA ALA A 378 -1.04 10.83 -13.26
C ALA A 378 -2.35 10.27 -13.84
N ILE A 379 -2.44 10.13 -15.17
CA ILE A 379 -3.59 9.51 -15.84
C ILE A 379 -3.40 8.00 -15.86
N ARG A 380 -4.22 7.32 -15.07
CA ARG A 380 -4.22 5.87 -14.93
C ARG A 380 -5.61 5.34 -15.23
N SER A 381 -5.68 4.20 -15.90
CA SER A 381 -6.94 3.56 -16.29
C SER A 381 -6.89 2.08 -15.91
N GLU A 382 -7.81 1.63 -15.08
CA GLU A 382 -8.08 0.21 -14.90
C GLU A 382 -8.70 -0.36 -16.18
N LEU A 383 -8.26 -1.55 -16.59
CA LEU A 383 -8.66 -2.10 -17.89
C LEU A 383 -9.96 -2.92 -17.84
N ASP A 384 -10.51 -3.12 -16.66
CA ASP A 384 -11.67 -3.99 -16.43
C ASP A 384 -12.99 -3.26 -16.31
N GLY A 385 -12.95 -1.91 -16.33
CA GLY A 385 -14.09 -1.03 -16.20
C GLY A 385 -14.49 -0.80 -14.75
N ASP A 386 -15.51 0.03 -14.57
CA ASP A 386 -16.01 0.47 -13.27
C ASP A 386 -17.49 0.10 -13.13
N TYR A 387 -17.86 -0.50 -12.01
CA TYR A 387 -19.21 -0.92 -11.70
C TYR A 387 -19.58 -0.50 -10.28
N PHE A 388 -20.64 0.29 -10.11
CA PHE A 388 -21.09 0.74 -8.78
C PHE A 388 -21.24 -0.41 -7.78
N GLU A 389 -21.64 -1.57 -8.28
CA GLU A 389 -21.92 -2.80 -7.52
C GLU A 389 -20.66 -3.48 -6.96
N THR A 390 -19.47 -3.05 -7.36
CA THR A 390 -18.18 -3.62 -6.87
C THR A 390 -18.07 -3.47 -5.35
N GLU A 391 -17.64 -4.53 -4.68
CA GLU A 391 -17.28 -4.45 -3.27
C GLU A 391 -15.99 -3.64 -3.12
N ASN A 392 -16.00 -2.66 -2.22
CA ASN A 392 -14.82 -1.88 -1.88
C ASN A 392 -14.78 -1.58 -0.39
N LEU A 393 -13.59 -1.67 0.19
CA LEU A 393 -13.32 -1.27 1.56
C LEU A 393 -12.81 0.17 1.60
N TYR A 394 -13.51 1.04 2.30
CA TYR A 394 -13.09 2.42 2.50
C TYR A 394 -12.56 2.64 3.89
N THR A 395 -11.38 3.28 4.00
CA THR A 395 -10.81 3.69 5.29
C THR A 395 -10.78 5.21 5.37
N ILE A 396 -11.42 5.78 6.38
CA ILE A 396 -11.39 7.23 6.67
C ILE A 396 -10.40 7.46 7.79
N LEU A 397 -9.39 8.28 7.52
CA LEU A 397 -8.36 8.71 8.47
C LEU A 397 -8.58 10.18 8.80
N VAL A 398 -8.72 10.48 10.09
CA VAL A 398 -8.93 11.85 10.59
C VAL A 398 -7.69 12.31 11.33
N TYR A 399 -7.09 13.39 10.83
CA TYR A 399 -5.93 14.01 11.44
C TYR A 399 -6.31 15.36 12.05
N TYR A 400 -5.69 15.68 13.17
CA TYR A 400 -5.81 16.94 13.85
C TYR A 400 -4.44 17.59 14.03
N ARG A 401 -4.33 18.87 13.72
CA ARG A 401 -3.16 19.66 14.06
C ARG A 401 -3.55 20.75 15.04
N PRO A 402 -3.11 20.66 16.31
CA PRO A 402 -3.25 21.75 17.27
C PRO A 402 -2.62 23.03 16.73
N PHE A 403 -3.14 24.19 17.13
CA PHE A 403 -2.66 25.49 16.63
C PHE A 403 -1.14 25.69 16.80
N ILE A 404 -0.59 25.24 17.93
CA ILE A 404 0.85 25.27 18.20
C ILE A 404 1.53 23.91 17.92
N GLY A 405 0.81 22.97 17.31
CA GLY A 405 1.31 21.63 17.02
C GLY A 405 2.35 21.61 15.88
N ARG A 406 3.44 20.86 16.08
CA ARG A 406 4.51 20.67 15.07
C ARG A 406 4.33 19.43 14.18
N SER A 407 3.30 18.63 14.46
CA SER A 407 2.96 17.43 13.66
C SER A 407 1.45 17.26 13.60
N ASP A 408 0.98 16.52 12.58
CA ASP A 408 -0.41 16.04 12.51
C ASP A 408 -0.56 14.84 13.48
N GLU A 409 -1.65 14.81 14.25
CA GLU A 409 -2.06 13.71 15.12
C GLU A 409 -3.16 12.90 14.42
N LEU A 410 -3.04 11.57 14.35
CA LEU A 410 -4.11 10.70 13.86
C LEU A 410 -5.10 10.47 15.01
N VAL A 411 -6.31 11.03 14.88
CA VAL A 411 -7.32 11.08 15.96
C VAL A 411 -8.58 10.28 15.67
N GLY A 412 -8.65 9.64 14.51
CA GLY A 412 -9.73 8.73 14.17
C GLY A 412 -9.42 7.88 12.95
N VAL A 413 -9.82 6.61 13.00
CA VAL A 413 -9.75 5.64 11.90
C VAL A 413 -11.05 4.85 11.90
N ALA A 414 -11.70 4.76 10.74
CA ALA A 414 -12.89 3.93 10.56
C ALA A 414 -12.90 3.28 9.18
N ASN A 415 -13.38 2.04 9.13
CA ASN A 415 -13.52 1.25 7.91
C ASN A 415 -15.00 1.06 7.57
N PHE A 416 -15.31 1.14 6.29
CA PHE A 416 -16.66 0.97 5.75
C PHE A 416 -16.61 0.07 4.52
N ASP A 417 -17.40 -0.99 4.54
CA ASP A 417 -17.58 -1.89 3.40
C ASP A 417 -18.75 -1.40 2.55
N SER A 418 -18.54 -1.25 1.25
CA SER A 418 -19.56 -0.71 0.33
C SER A 418 -20.80 -1.61 0.22
N LYS A 419 -20.71 -2.90 0.55
CA LYS A 419 -21.84 -3.85 0.55
C LYS A 419 -22.45 -4.04 1.92
N ALA A 420 -21.64 -4.22 2.96
CA ALA A 420 -22.14 -4.48 4.31
C ALA A 420 -22.83 -3.27 4.95
N ASP A 421 -22.37 -2.06 4.62
CA ASP A 421 -22.85 -0.81 5.21
C ASP A 421 -23.97 -0.13 4.37
N GLN A 422 -24.59 -0.83 3.42
CA GLN A 422 -25.74 -0.31 2.68
C GLN A 422 -27.03 -0.51 3.50
N PRO A 423 -27.77 0.57 3.86
CA PRO A 423 -29.06 0.44 4.53
C PRO A 423 -30.05 -0.28 3.59
N GLY A 424 -30.43 -1.50 3.92
CA GLY A 424 -31.56 -2.18 3.29
C GLY A 424 -31.28 -3.39 2.41
N MET A 425 -30.04 -3.90 2.36
CA MET A 425 -29.74 -5.21 1.77
C MET A 425 -29.29 -6.18 2.88
N SER A 426 -30.26 -6.69 3.64
CA SER A 426 -30.07 -7.96 4.36
C SER A 426 -30.47 -9.08 3.41
N PHE A 427 -29.52 -9.89 2.98
CA PHE A 427 -29.78 -11.19 2.37
C PHE A 427 -29.81 -12.27 3.42
#